data_51f3f8941cedcd531783e55f36b758b8
#
_entry.id   51f3f8941cedcd531783e55f36b758b8
#
_cell.length_a   1.000
_cell.length_b   1.000
_cell.length_c   1.000
_cell.angle_alpha   90.00
_cell.angle_beta   90.00
_cell.angle_gamma   90.00
#
_symmetry.space_group_name_H-M   'P 1'
#
loop_
_entity.id
_entity.type
_entity.pdbx_description
1 polymer ?
#
loop_
_entity_poly.entity_id
_entity_poly.type
_entity_poly.pdbx_seq_one_letter_code
_entity_poly.pdbx_strand_id
1 'polypeptide(L)'
;NKDLLIQCEEDAKREHYRKEGTIEELYKEDAAALLELPKVTLDTSKYITVKTNGYGKFLLNKGLHEYSAAPKYANGYVLVKLTAFHVIVLDESYREIVCHDRLYGDHKQQSMQWLPYLSQLARRPGALKYTGIYHMLPQPVKEYMGDLSKQDKGKVLKAICELTQKSSFKKAVETVSTALSYGAADVDSLINLHNRLHEKVLQLEPVRLPEHVP
;
A
#
# COMPACT_ATOMS: atom_id res chain seq x y z
N ASN A 1 -1.50 13.12 18.71
CA ASN A 1 -2.78 13.87 18.71
C ASN A 1 -3.77 13.39 19.78
N LYS A 2 -3.82 12.08 20.15
CA LYS A 2 -4.73 11.60 21.22
C LYS A 2 -4.37 12.18 22.56
N ASP A 3 -3.09 12.16 22.91
CA ASP A 3 -2.60 12.71 24.19
C ASP A 3 -2.85 14.23 24.27
N LEU A 4 -2.71 14.92 23.15
CA LEU A 4 -3.01 16.36 23.09
C LEU A 4 -4.50 16.66 23.34
N LEU A 5 -5.42 15.85 22.83
CA LEU A 5 -6.86 16.01 23.09
C LEU A 5 -7.17 15.80 24.57
N ILE A 6 -6.58 14.78 25.20
CA ILE A 6 -6.74 14.53 26.63
C ILE A 6 -6.22 15.72 27.45
N GLN A 7 -5.04 16.25 27.11
CA GLN A 7 -4.50 17.44 27.78
C GLN A 7 -5.37 18.68 27.59
N CYS A 8 -5.96 18.87 26.41
CA CYS A 8 -6.90 19.96 26.17
C CYS A 8 -8.20 19.82 27.01
N GLU A 9 -8.70 18.59 27.17
CA GLU A 9 -9.87 18.32 28.02
C GLU A 9 -9.58 18.54 29.52
N GLU A 10 -8.37 18.20 29.97
CA GLU A 10 -7.92 18.48 31.33
C GLU A 10 -7.73 19.99 31.55
N ASP A 11 -7.14 20.69 30.60
CA ASP A 11 -6.87 22.12 30.66
C ASP A 11 -8.18 22.96 30.62
N ALA A 12 -9.24 22.43 29.98
CA ALA A 12 -10.54 23.07 29.94
C ALA A 12 -11.23 23.16 31.33
N LYS A 13 -10.81 22.35 32.28
CA LYS A 13 -11.35 22.36 33.66
C LYS A 13 -10.79 23.46 34.55
N ARG A 14 -9.73 24.14 34.09
CA ARG A 14 -9.15 25.27 34.86
C ARG A 14 -10.03 26.51 34.77
N GLU A 15 -9.90 27.41 35.76
CA GLU A 15 -10.56 28.72 35.73
C GLU A 15 -10.02 29.59 34.58
N HIS A 16 -10.92 30.34 33.96
CA HIS A 16 -10.54 31.29 32.94
C HIS A 16 -9.86 32.53 33.57
N TYR A 17 -8.76 32.97 32.94
CA TYR A 17 -7.88 34.01 33.50
C TYR A 17 -8.51 35.43 33.59
N ARG A 18 -9.68 35.69 32.99
CA ARG A 18 -10.36 36.99 32.99
C ARG A 18 -11.84 36.93 33.27
N LYS A 19 -12.49 35.81 33.08
CA LYS A 19 -13.93 35.64 33.28
C LYS A 19 -14.17 34.70 34.46
N GLU A 20 -15.24 34.88 35.17
CA GLU A 20 -15.66 33.94 36.21
C GLU A 20 -16.15 32.65 35.57
N GLY A 21 -15.72 31.51 36.13
CA GLY A 21 -16.05 30.18 35.66
C GLY A 21 -14.88 29.46 34.97
N THR A 22 -15.08 28.18 34.75
CA THR A 22 -14.10 27.34 34.06
C THR A 22 -14.17 27.55 32.54
N ILE A 23 -13.10 27.20 31.83
CA ILE A 23 -13.07 27.29 30.36
C ILE A 23 -14.16 26.40 29.76
N GLU A 24 -14.41 25.22 30.35
CA GLU A 24 -15.47 24.30 29.90
C GLU A 24 -16.86 24.89 30.03
N GLU A 25 -17.16 25.59 31.14
CA GLU A 25 -18.45 26.25 31.36
C GLU A 25 -18.68 27.39 30.34
N LEU A 26 -17.70 28.25 30.16
CA LEU A 26 -17.74 29.33 29.20
C LEU A 26 -17.85 28.81 27.75
N TYR A 27 -17.21 27.67 27.44
CA TYR A 27 -17.31 27.07 26.13
C TYR A 27 -18.71 26.54 25.81
N LYS A 28 -19.49 26.11 26.82
CA LYS A 28 -20.87 25.68 26.61
C LYS A 28 -21.76 26.82 26.08
N GLU A 29 -21.51 28.03 26.52
CA GLU A 29 -22.22 29.24 26.03
C GLU A 29 -21.83 29.53 24.57
N ASP A 30 -20.53 29.49 24.29
CA ASP A 30 -19.99 29.71 22.92
C ASP A 30 -20.48 28.59 21.98
N ALA A 31 -20.49 27.32 22.44
CA ALA A 31 -20.94 26.18 21.66
C ALA A 31 -22.39 26.29 21.19
N ALA A 32 -23.26 26.90 22.02
CA ALA A 32 -24.66 27.13 21.65
C ALA A 32 -24.81 28.15 20.51
N ALA A 33 -23.86 29.05 20.33
CA ALA A 33 -23.82 30.05 19.28
C ALA A 33 -23.03 29.64 18.01
N LEU A 34 -22.38 28.47 18.02
CA LEU A 34 -21.64 27.97 16.88
C LEU A 34 -22.60 27.65 15.72
N LEU A 35 -22.13 27.94 14.51
CA LEU A 35 -22.80 27.52 13.28
C LEU A 35 -22.62 26.01 13.07
N GLU A 36 -23.60 25.42 12.41
CA GLU A 36 -23.46 24.02 11.98
C GLU A 36 -22.23 23.82 11.09
N LEU A 37 -21.50 22.74 11.33
CA LEU A 37 -20.35 22.38 10.48
C LEU A 37 -20.83 22.09 9.04
N PRO A 38 -20.09 22.56 8.02
CA PRO A 38 -20.42 22.23 6.64
C PRO A 38 -20.50 20.71 6.43
N LYS A 39 -21.51 20.25 5.69
CA LYS A 39 -21.68 18.82 5.36
C LYS A 39 -20.53 18.26 4.54
N VAL A 40 -19.83 19.13 3.80
CA VAL A 40 -18.65 18.76 2.98
C VAL A 40 -17.41 19.22 3.72
N THR A 41 -16.52 18.27 4.02
CA THR A 41 -15.22 18.56 4.64
C THR A 41 -14.34 19.36 3.69
N LEU A 42 -13.67 20.39 4.19
CA LEU A 42 -12.70 21.15 3.41
C LEU A 42 -11.54 20.24 2.97
N ASP A 43 -11.28 20.20 1.65
CA ASP A 43 -10.09 19.53 1.12
C ASP A 43 -8.85 20.40 1.32
N THR A 44 -8.05 20.07 2.33
CA THR A 44 -6.80 20.76 2.67
C THR A 44 -5.60 20.25 1.86
N SER A 45 -5.85 19.43 0.84
CA SER A 45 -4.79 18.84 0.02
C SER A 45 -4.13 19.84 -0.92
N LYS A 46 -2.86 19.61 -1.18
CA LYS A 46 -2.11 20.33 -2.22
C LYS A 46 -2.04 19.50 -3.49
N TYR A 47 -2.37 20.09 -4.62
CA TYR A 47 -2.25 19.46 -5.94
C TYR A 47 -1.00 19.98 -6.63
N ILE A 48 -0.18 19.09 -7.18
CA ILE A 48 1.04 19.42 -7.93
C ILE A 48 1.15 18.52 -9.15
N THR A 49 1.67 19.04 -10.25
CA THR A 49 2.05 18.25 -11.43
C THR A 49 3.54 17.93 -11.33
N VAL A 50 3.89 16.64 -11.46
CA VAL A 50 5.28 16.20 -11.37
C VAL A 50 5.67 15.40 -12.62
N LYS A 51 6.94 15.54 -13.03
CA LYS A 51 7.51 14.75 -14.12
C LYS A 51 7.95 13.40 -13.60
N THR A 52 7.64 12.36 -14.36
CA THR A 52 8.10 10.98 -14.08
C THR A 52 9.34 10.65 -14.90
N ASN A 53 10.17 9.76 -14.36
CA ASN A 53 11.33 9.21 -15.06
C ASN A 53 10.94 8.06 -16.01
N GLY A 54 11.94 7.43 -16.67
CA GLY A 54 11.72 6.31 -17.59
C GLY A 54 11.11 5.04 -16.97
N TYR A 55 11.00 5.00 -15.65
CA TYR A 55 10.36 3.90 -14.91
C TYR A 55 8.99 4.27 -14.35
N GLY A 56 8.45 5.44 -14.69
CA GLY A 56 7.19 5.93 -14.15
C GLY A 56 7.25 6.27 -12.66
N LYS A 57 8.42 6.72 -12.16
CA LYS A 57 8.64 7.19 -10.80
C LYS A 57 8.88 8.68 -10.78
N PHE A 58 8.60 9.32 -9.67
CA PHE A 58 8.83 10.74 -9.46
C PHE A 58 9.42 11.02 -8.07
N LEU A 59 9.98 12.20 -7.90
CA LEU A 59 10.67 12.63 -6.70
C LEU A 59 9.94 13.80 -6.05
N LEU A 60 9.84 13.76 -4.74
CA LEU A 60 9.38 14.85 -3.88
C LEU A 60 10.45 15.21 -2.87
N ASN A 61 10.19 16.26 -2.06
CA ASN A 61 11.10 16.73 -1.00
C ASN A 61 12.54 16.91 -1.49
N LYS A 62 12.73 17.78 -2.50
CA LYS A 62 14.04 18.08 -3.11
C LYS A 62 14.81 16.84 -3.59
N GLY A 63 14.10 15.77 -3.99
CA GLY A 63 14.70 14.54 -4.49
C GLY A 63 14.98 13.47 -3.44
N LEU A 64 14.58 13.67 -2.20
CA LEU A 64 14.80 12.71 -1.12
C LEU A 64 13.78 11.56 -1.11
N HIS A 65 12.53 11.84 -1.51
CA HIS A 65 11.44 10.88 -1.45
C HIS A 65 11.02 10.45 -2.85
N GLU A 66 11.29 9.19 -3.21
CA GLU A 66 10.89 8.60 -4.49
C GLU A 66 9.57 7.84 -4.35
N TYR A 67 8.65 8.07 -5.29
CA TYR A 67 7.36 7.39 -5.36
C TYR A 67 7.14 6.79 -6.74
N SER A 68 6.46 5.67 -6.81
CA SER A 68 6.02 5.09 -8.07
C SER A 68 4.67 5.64 -8.50
N ALA A 69 4.49 5.94 -9.78
CA ALA A 69 3.18 6.10 -10.37
C ALA A 69 2.75 4.77 -11.03
N ALA A 70 3.10 4.60 -12.28
CA ALA A 70 2.97 3.34 -13.01
C ALA A 70 3.85 3.42 -14.27
N PRO A 71 4.28 2.28 -14.85
CA PRO A 71 5.09 2.28 -16.07
C PRO A 71 4.43 2.97 -17.27
N LYS A 72 3.09 3.01 -17.29
CA LYS A 72 2.30 3.71 -18.32
C LYS A 72 2.63 5.20 -18.40
N TYR A 73 3.03 5.80 -17.30
CA TYR A 73 3.33 7.22 -17.18
C TYR A 73 4.85 7.53 -17.27
N ALA A 74 5.64 6.57 -17.76
CA ALA A 74 7.09 6.76 -17.93
C ALA A 74 7.39 7.95 -18.86
N ASN A 75 8.35 8.80 -18.45
CA ASN A 75 8.77 10.02 -19.15
C ASN A 75 7.63 11.04 -19.39
N GLY A 76 6.55 10.95 -18.64
CA GLY A 76 5.39 11.84 -18.75
C GLY A 76 5.22 12.74 -17.53
N TYR A 77 3.99 13.17 -17.32
CA TYR A 77 3.57 13.95 -16.17
C TYR A 77 2.39 13.25 -15.49
N VAL A 78 2.32 13.38 -14.17
CA VAL A 78 1.18 12.93 -13.37
C VAL A 78 0.76 14.02 -12.41
N LEU A 79 -0.54 14.06 -12.12
CA LEU A 79 -1.09 14.91 -11.07
C LEU A 79 -0.96 14.19 -9.74
N VAL A 80 -0.45 14.90 -8.74
CA VAL A 80 -0.27 14.32 -7.39
C VAL A 80 -1.03 15.18 -6.39
N LYS A 81 -1.93 14.53 -5.65
CA LYS A 81 -2.64 15.08 -4.51
C LYS A 81 -1.87 14.75 -3.24
N LEU A 82 -1.40 15.78 -2.54
CA LEU A 82 -0.65 15.66 -1.29
C LEU A 82 -1.57 15.96 -0.12
N THR A 83 -1.79 14.98 0.73
CA THR A 83 -2.44 15.15 2.04
C THR A 83 -1.39 15.16 3.16
N ALA A 84 -1.83 15.27 4.42
CA ALA A 84 -0.94 15.11 5.56
C ALA A 84 -0.33 13.70 5.63
N PHE A 85 -1.04 12.66 5.22
CA PHE A 85 -0.62 11.27 5.43
C PHE A 85 -0.37 10.50 4.13
N HIS A 86 -0.88 10.99 2.98
CA HIS A 86 -0.83 10.25 1.73
C HIS A 86 -0.30 11.09 0.58
N VAL A 87 0.29 10.41 -0.37
CA VAL A 87 0.66 10.89 -1.71
C VAL A 87 -0.17 10.09 -2.70
N ILE A 88 -1.19 10.72 -3.27
CA ILE A 88 -2.14 10.09 -4.18
C ILE A 88 -1.82 10.53 -5.60
N VAL A 89 -1.49 9.58 -6.46
CA VAL A 89 -1.24 9.84 -7.89
C VAL A 89 -2.55 9.72 -8.65
N LEU A 90 -2.85 10.73 -9.43
CA LEU A 90 -4.09 10.86 -10.19
C LEU A 90 -3.82 10.86 -11.69
N ASP A 91 -4.78 10.35 -12.47
CA ASP A 91 -4.80 10.47 -13.91
C ASP A 91 -5.36 11.85 -14.36
N GLU A 92 -5.41 12.06 -15.67
CA GLU A 92 -5.95 13.29 -16.27
C GLU A 92 -7.45 13.52 -15.96
N SER A 93 -8.17 12.48 -15.54
CA SER A 93 -9.58 12.52 -15.14
C SER A 93 -9.74 12.59 -13.61
N TYR A 94 -8.68 12.94 -12.87
CA TYR A 94 -8.65 12.98 -11.41
C TYR A 94 -8.96 11.64 -10.71
N ARG A 95 -8.86 10.51 -11.42
CA ARG A 95 -9.04 9.19 -10.82
C ARG A 95 -7.73 8.72 -10.22
N GLU A 96 -7.83 8.08 -9.06
CA GLU A 96 -6.68 7.53 -8.37
C GLU A 96 -6.02 6.40 -9.19
N ILE A 97 -4.70 6.52 -9.38
CA ILE A 97 -3.86 5.49 -9.99
C ILE A 97 -3.23 4.64 -8.91
N VAL A 98 -2.57 5.28 -7.96
CA VAL A 98 -1.94 4.65 -6.79
C VAL A 98 -1.95 5.62 -5.60
N CYS A 99 -2.07 5.06 -4.40
CA CYS A 99 -1.94 5.76 -3.13
C CYS A 99 -0.71 5.23 -2.38
N HIS A 100 0.06 6.15 -1.83
CA HIS A 100 1.22 5.85 -0.99
C HIS A 100 1.05 6.51 0.37
N ASP A 101 1.60 5.89 1.41
CA ASP A 101 1.86 6.60 2.65
C ASP A 101 2.92 7.68 2.39
N ARG A 102 2.68 8.87 2.93
CA ARG A 102 3.59 9.98 2.73
C ARG A 102 4.87 9.76 3.52
N LEU A 103 6.01 9.84 2.83
CA LEU A 103 7.33 9.74 3.43
C LEU A 103 7.71 11.08 4.07
N TYR A 104 8.40 11.00 5.19
CA TYR A 104 8.89 12.14 5.97
C TYR A 104 10.36 11.92 6.35
N GLY A 105 11.04 13.03 6.69
CA GLY A 105 12.44 13.01 7.11
C GLY A 105 13.40 13.52 6.03
N ASP A 106 14.68 13.61 6.40
CA ASP A 106 15.73 14.26 5.61
C ASP A 106 16.69 13.26 4.95
N HIS A 107 16.30 11.99 4.87
CA HIS A 107 17.08 10.94 4.21
C HIS A 107 16.33 10.40 2.98
N LYS A 108 17.08 9.73 2.10
CA LYS A 108 16.51 9.10 0.90
C LYS A 108 15.61 7.95 1.29
N GLN A 109 14.37 8.00 0.81
CA GLN A 109 13.35 6.97 1.02
C GLN A 109 12.62 6.66 -0.29
N GLN A 110 12.02 5.48 -0.35
CA GLN A 110 11.29 5.05 -1.53
C GLN A 110 9.99 4.37 -1.11
N SER A 111 8.88 4.74 -1.77
CA SER A 111 7.59 4.06 -1.68
C SER A 111 7.18 3.51 -3.04
N MET A 112 7.01 2.18 -3.13
CA MET A 112 6.73 1.48 -4.39
C MET A 112 5.43 0.70 -4.30
N GLN A 113 4.55 0.94 -5.27
CA GLN A 113 3.38 0.10 -5.53
C GLN A 113 3.70 -0.84 -6.70
N TRP A 114 3.87 -2.12 -6.40
CA TRP A 114 4.38 -3.10 -7.35
C TRP A 114 3.36 -3.60 -8.37
N LEU A 115 2.06 -3.54 -8.04
CA LEU A 115 0.99 -4.09 -8.86
C LEU A 115 0.97 -3.58 -10.31
N PRO A 116 1.06 -2.26 -10.58
CA PRO A 116 1.09 -1.75 -11.95
C PRO A 116 2.29 -2.28 -12.76
N TYR A 117 3.43 -2.49 -12.10
CA TYR A 117 4.66 -2.99 -12.73
C TYR A 117 4.57 -4.49 -13.02
N LEU A 118 4.10 -5.28 -12.07
CA LEU A 118 3.90 -6.73 -12.22
C LEU A 118 2.86 -7.04 -13.28
N SER A 119 1.75 -6.29 -13.33
CA SER A 119 0.72 -6.42 -14.35
C SER A 119 1.27 -6.20 -15.77
N GLN A 120 2.16 -5.21 -15.94
CA GLN A 120 2.81 -4.97 -17.22
C GLN A 120 3.81 -6.07 -17.56
N LEU A 121 4.58 -6.55 -16.59
CA LEU A 121 5.55 -7.64 -16.78
C LEU A 121 4.87 -8.96 -17.12
N ALA A 122 3.71 -9.26 -16.54
CA ALA A 122 2.92 -10.45 -16.89
C ALA A 122 2.53 -10.46 -18.38
N ARG A 123 2.29 -9.29 -18.98
CA ARG A 123 2.01 -9.14 -20.42
C ARG A 123 3.28 -9.19 -21.28
N ARG A 124 4.44 -8.81 -20.72
CA ARG A 124 5.73 -8.75 -21.41
C ARG A 124 6.84 -9.44 -20.61
N PRO A 125 6.75 -10.78 -20.40
CA PRO A 125 7.63 -11.50 -19.45
C PRO A 125 9.12 -11.43 -19.80
N GLY A 126 9.46 -11.25 -21.08
CA GLY A 126 10.84 -11.08 -21.52
C GLY A 126 11.53 -9.83 -20.99
N ALA A 127 10.78 -8.83 -20.58
CA ALA A 127 11.34 -7.60 -20.01
C ALA A 127 11.79 -7.75 -18.54
N LEU A 128 11.40 -8.83 -17.83
CA LEU A 128 11.70 -9.03 -16.42
C LEU A 128 13.18 -8.83 -16.07
N LYS A 129 14.08 -9.41 -16.86
CA LYS A 129 15.54 -9.35 -16.61
C LYS A 129 16.12 -7.93 -16.61
N TYR A 130 15.43 -6.99 -17.25
CA TYR A 130 15.86 -5.59 -17.39
C TYR A 130 15.16 -4.64 -16.38
N THR A 131 14.50 -5.20 -15.38
CA THR A 131 13.72 -4.40 -14.40
C THR A 131 14.34 -4.45 -13.01
N GLY A 132 14.10 -3.41 -12.20
CA GLY A 132 14.48 -3.40 -10.80
C GLY A 132 13.83 -4.53 -9.99
N ILE A 133 12.66 -5.02 -10.42
CA ILE A 133 11.99 -6.18 -9.79
C ILE A 133 12.90 -7.42 -9.85
N TYR A 134 13.57 -7.67 -10.99
CA TYR A 134 14.47 -8.82 -11.12
C TYR A 134 15.59 -8.80 -10.09
N HIS A 135 16.16 -7.63 -9.81
CA HIS A 135 17.24 -7.50 -8.81
C HIS A 135 16.77 -7.80 -7.40
N MET A 136 15.48 -7.59 -7.10
CA MET A 136 14.88 -7.85 -5.80
C MET A 136 14.46 -9.31 -5.59
N LEU A 137 14.41 -10.12 -6.65
CA LEU A 137 14.07 -11.53 -6.54
C LEU A 137 15.24 -12.31 -5.89
N PRO A 138 14.96 -13.28 -5.00
CA PRO A 138 15.95 -14.23 -4.52
C PRO A 138 16.56 -15.05 -5.66
N GLN A 139 17.81 -15.52 -5.47
CA GLN A 139 18.53 -16.25 -6.50
C GLN A 139 17.77 -17.49 -7.02
N PRO A 140 17.16 -18.35 -6.16
CA PRO A 140 16.38 -19.49 -6.65
C PRO A 140 15.20 -19.09 -7.55
N VAL A 141 14.54 -17.98 -7.23
CA VAL A 141 13.42 -17.46 -8.04
C VAL A 141 13.93 -16.92 -9.39
N LYS A 142 15.11 -16.29 -9.43
CA LYS A 142 15.73 -15.82 -10.67
C LYS A 142 16.07 -16.97 -11.61
N GLU A 143 16.66 -18.05 -11.08
CA GLU A 143 17.00 -19.26 -11.82
C GLU A 143 15.74 -19.91 -12.38
N TYR A 144 14.77 -20.19 -11.51
CA TYR A 144 13.46 -20.72 -11.92
C TYR A 144 12.81 -19.89 -13.04
N MET A 145 12.73 -18.56 -12.84
CA MET A 145 12.17 -17.68 -13.87
C MET A 145 13.04 -17.64 -15.14
N GLY A 146 14.33 -17.93 -15.04
CA GLY A 146 15.25 -18.04 -16.17
C GLY A 146 14.90 -19.21 -17.08
N ASP A 147 14.62 -20.37 -16.48
CA ASP A 147 14.38 -21.65 -17.15
C ASP A 147 13.00 -21.81 -17.77
N LEU A 148 12.03 -21.01 -17.30
CA LEU A 148 10.66 -21.04 -17.80
C LEU A 148 10.54 -20.55 -19.26
N SER A 149 9.64 -21.17 -20.01
CA SER A 149 9.17 -20.63 -21.29
C SER A 149 8.59 -19.22 -21.11
N LYS A 150 8.57 -18.42 -22.19
CA LYS A 150 7.96 -17.07 -22.14
C LYS A 150 6.50 -17.12 -21.67
N GLN A 151 5.76 -18.15 -22.07
CA GLN A 151 4.35 -18.32 -21.73
C GLN A 151 4.18 -18.65 -20.24
N ASP A 152 4.96 -19.60 -19.71
CA ASP A 152 4.87 -20.02 -18.31
C ASP A 152 5.39 -18.93 -17.36
N LYS A 153 6.44 -18.22 -17.77
CA LYS A 153 6.91 -17.02 -17.08
C LYS A 153 5.80 -15.97 -16.94
N GLY A 154 4.97 -15.78 -17.97
CA GLY A 154 3.81 -14.90 -17.91
C GLY A 154 2.75 -15.38 -16.92
N LYS A 155 2.49 -16.69 -16.86
CA LYS A 155 1.54 -17.27 -15.89
C LYS A 155 2.02 -17.09 -14.46
N VAL A 156 3.29 -17.36 -14.19
CA VAL A 156 3.89 -17.18 -12.85
C VAL A 156 3.88 -15.71 -12.44
N LEU A 157 4.24 -14.78 -13.34
CA LEU A 157 4.17 -13.35 -13.05
C LEU A 157 2.73 -12.87 -12.77
N LYS A 158 1.74 -13.44 -13.46
CA LYS A 158 0.33 -13.17 -13.20
C LYS A 158 -0.07 -13.67 -11.80
N ALA A 159 0.34 -14.90 -11.43
CA ALA A 159 0.13 -15.43 -10.10
C ALA A 159 0.78 -14.54 -9.03
N ILE A 160 2.05 -14.13 -9.21
CA ILE A 160 2.73 -13.20 -8.28
C ILE A 160 1.95 -11.88 -8.17
N CYS A 161 1.37 -11.38 -9.27
CA CYS A 161 0.55 -10.17 -9.25
C CYS A 161 -0.71 -10.37 -8.39
N GLU A 162 -1.43 -11.48 -8.56
CA GLU A 162 -2.62 -11.82 -7.77
C GLU A 162 -2.30 -12.00 -6.28
N LEU A 163 -1.21 -12.71 -5.95
CA LEU A 163 -0.75 -12.88 -4.58
C LEU A 163 -0.32 -11.54 -3.93
N THR A 164 0.34 -10.67 -4.72
CA THR A 164 0.72 -9.33 -4.27
C THR A 164 -0.50 -8.46 -3.95
N GLN A 165 -1.58 -8.60 -4.72
CA GLN A 165 -2.83 -7.88 -4.49
C GLN A 165 -3.52 -8.33 -3.19
N LYS A 166 -3.46 -9.63 -2.88
CA LYS A 166 -4.04 -10.19 -1.65
C LYS A 166 -3.24 -9.84 -0.39
N SER A 167 -1.93 -9.66 -0.51
CA SER A 167 -1.06 -9.47 0.66
C SER A 167 0.01 -8.39 0.46
N SER A 168 1.18 -8.75 -0.06
CA SER A 168 2.28 -7.85 -0.42
C SER A 168 3.25 -8.53 -1.38
N PHE A 169 4.03 -7.73 -2.12
CA PHE A 169 5.07 -8.27 -3.01
C PHE A 169 6.10 -9.16 -2.28
N LYS A 170 6.51 -8.75 -1.07
CA LYS A 170 7.44 -9.53 -0.25
C LYS A 170 6.89 -10.92 0.07
N LYS A 171 5.64 -11.00 0.53
CA LYS A 171 4.96 -12.27 0.86
C LYS A 171 4.75 -13.13 -0.38
N ALA A 172 4.39 -12.53 -1.51
CA ALA A 172 4.25 -13.25 -2.77
C ALA A 172 5.58 -13.89 -3.22
N VAL A 173 6.70 -13.16 -3.16
CA VAL A 173 8.03 -13.68 -3.50
C VAL A 173 8.49 -14.75 -2.50
N GLU A 174 8.23 -14.58 -1.22
CA GLU A 174 8.51 -15.59 -0.18
C GLU A 174 7.75 -16.89 -0.45
N THR A 175 6.47 -16.80 -0.83
CA THR A 175 5.67 -17.96 -1.24
C THR A 175 6.30 -18.71 -2.41
N VAL A 176 6.75 -18.00 -3.45
CA VAL A 176 7.42 -18.62 -4.60
C VAL A 176 8.72 -19.31 -4.17
N SER A 177 9.54 -18.66 -3.33
CA SER A 177 10.77 -19.26 -2.81
C SER A 177 10.50 -20.56 -2.03
N THR A 178 9.47 -20.54 -1.18
CA THR A 178 9.07 -21.72 -0.38
C THR A 178 8.52 -22.82 -1.27
N ALA A 179 7.69 -22.51 -2.27
CA ALA A 179 7.18 -23.48 -3.22
C ALA A 179 8.31 -24.18 -4.01
N LEU A 180 9.33 -23.40 -4.41
CA LEU A 180 10.51 -23.94 -5.07
C LEU A 180 11.28 -24.93 -4.18
N SER A 181 11.40 -24.67 -2.88
CA SER A 181 12.05 -25.59 -1.94
C SER A 181 11.29 -26.93 -1.77
N TYR A 182 9.97 -26.92 -2.06
CA TYR A 182 9.13 -28.13 -2.06
C TYR A 182 9.02 -28.78 -3.45
N GLY A 183 9.63 -28.22 -4.48
CA GLY A 183 9.52 -28.71 -5.86
C GLY A 183 8.13 -28.55 -6.48
N ALA A 184 7.28 -27.68 -5.93
CA ALA A 184 5.88 -27.49 -6.32
C ALA A 184 5.61 -26.02 -6.66
N ALA A 185 6.22 -25.54 -7.75
CA ALA A 185 6.15 -24.13 -8.14
C ALA A 185 5.18 -23.86 -9.32
N ASP A 186 4.22 -24.76 -9.56
CA ASP A 186 3.10 -24.48 -10.47
C ASP A 186 2.13 -23.46 -9.88
N VAL A 187 1.31 -22.83 -10.74
CA VAL A 187 0.45 -21.70 -10.34
C VAL A 187 -0.54 -22.08 -9.24
N ASP A 188 -1.14 -23.25 -9.32
CA ASP A 188 -2.15 -23.70 -8.34
C ASP A 188 -1.50 -23.98 -6.99
N SER A 189 -0.33 -24.60 -6.98
CA SER A 189 0.48 -24.82 -5.78
C SER A 189 0.90 -23.51 -5.12
N LEU A 190 1.28 -22.49 -5.92
CA LEU A 190 1.61 -21.16 -5.41
C LEU A 190 0.42 -20.50 -4.70
N ILE A 191 -0.78 -20.56 -5.28
CA ILE A 191 -1.99 -19.99 -4.70
C ILE A 191 -2.35 -20.71 -3.39
N ASN A 192 -2.35 -22.03 -3.41
CA ASN A 192 -2.67 -22.85 -2.24
C ASN A 192 -1.67 -22.64 -1.09
N LEU A 193 -0.37 -22.59 -1.41
CA LEU A 193 0.67 -22.35 -0.41
C LEU A 193 0.56 -20.94 0.18
N HIS A 194 0.29 -19.94 -0.65
CA HIS A 194 0.10 -18.57 -0.18
C HIS A 194 -1.04 -18.44 0.81
N ASN A 195 -2.19 -19.04 0.49
CA ASN A 195 -3.35 -19.04 1.37
C ASN A 195 -3.02 -19.73 2.72
N ARG A 196 -2.31 -20.86 2.69
CA ARG A 196 -1.86 -21.56 3.90
C ARG A 196 -0.88 -20.78 4.76
N LEU A 197 0.01 -20.01 4.15
CA LEU A 197 1.05 -19.25 4.86
C LEU A 197 0.54 -17.92 5.40
N HIS A 198 -0.40 -17.26 4.71
CA HIS A 198 -0.73 -15.87 4.94
C HIS A 198 -2.21 -15.58 5.22
N GLU A 199 -3.12 -16.51 4.94
CA GLU A 199 -4.51 -16.40 5.34
C GLU A 199 -4.73 -17.13 6.67
N LYS A 200 -5.67 -16.63 7.48
CA LYS A 200 -6.10 -17.35 8.67
C LYS A 200 -6.79 -18.64 8.22
N VAL A 201 -6.13 -19.76 8.38
CA VAL A 201 -6.77 -21.07 8.23
C VAL A 201 -7.89 -21.12 9.26
N LEU A 202 -9.12 -21.25 8.82
CA LEU A 202 -10.23 -21.60 9.69
C LEU A 202 -9.84 -22.92 10.37
N GLN A 203 -9.63 -22.91 11.68
CA GLN A 203 -9.49 -24.13 12.45
C GLN A 203 -10.85 -24.84 12.36
N LEU A 204 -10.92 -25.82 11.45
CA LEU A 204 -12.06 -26.71 11.43
C LEU A 204 -12.04 -27.48 12.75
N GLU A 205 -13.11 -27.37 13.53
CA GLU A 205 -13.28 -28.21 14.70
C GLU A 205 -13.18 -29.67 14.26
N PRO A 206 -12.43 -30.51 14.99
CA PRO A 206 -12.33 -31.91 14.64
C PRO A 206 -13.73 -32.51 14.63
N VAL A 207 -14.09 -33.16 13.51
CA VAL A 207 -15.38 -33.88 13.41
C VAL A 207 -15.39 -34.97 14.49
N ARG A 208 -16.22 -34.79 15.50
CA ARG A 208 -16.46 -35.81 16.49
C ARG A 208 -17.26 -36.93 15.82
N LEU A 209 -16.59 -38.02 15.48
CA LEU A 209 -17.27 -39.23 15.04
C LEU A 209 -18.12 -39.77 16.21
N PRO A 210 -19.38 -40.15 15.99
CA PRO A 210 -20.17 -40.80 17.03
C PRO A 210 -19.48 -42.12 17.45
N GLU A 211 -19.48 -42.40 18.76
CA GLU A 211 -18.76 -43.55 19.36
C GLU A 211 -19.24 -44.95 18.87
N HIS A 212 -20.27 -45.00 18.02
CA HIS A 212 -20.83 -46.25 17.49
C HIS A 212 -21.02 -46.14 15.96
N VAL A 213 -19.91 -46.24 15.23
CA VAL A 213 -19.97 -46.74 13.85
C VAL A 213 -19.29 -48.08 13.88
N PRO A 214 -20.04 -49.19 13.66
CA PRO A 214 -19.48 -50.55 13.66
C PRO A 214 -18.50 -50.75 12.50
#